data_938206f0c49a455319e96ea869ae27ea
#
_entry.id   938206f0c49a455319e96ea869ae27ea
#
_cell.length_a   1.000
_cell.length_b   1.000
_cell.length_c   1.000
_cell.angle_alpha   90.00
_cell.angle_beta   90.00
_cell.angle_gamma   90.00
#
_symmetry.space_group_name_H-M   'P 1'
#
loop_
_entity.id
_entity.type
_entity.pdbx_description
1 polymer ?
#
loop_
_entity_poly.entity_id
_entity_poly.type
_entity_poly.pdbx_seq_one_letter_code
_entity_poly.pdbx_strand_id
1 'polypeptide(L)'
;MQSAYLDCRMPVAVYTSPGVVLPRMHFQDRQGQMRFAAKLIAGVLDFKKKIDSETLPVEYLSGKPLCMDQYYQILSSCRIPGPKRDTVVNYAIGKISSTHITVVHNFQFFVLDVYNSDGTPLTVDQLHMQLEKIWNSSLQTNKEPIGILTSQHRNTWGKAYNNLIKDKTNKESVRAIQKSIFTVCLDAPMPRVSDEKYQSRVAAQMLHGGGARWNSGNRWFDKTLQFIVGEDGTCGLVYEHAPAEGPPIVFLIDYVVKYIMVHDLDVKVLMFSHFGKNVPKKHQLSPDAFVQMALQLAYYRMYGTCCSTYESASLRMFKYGRTDVIRVTTVDSLNFVQAMQDPAKQPSERVLLLQKATQTHKNNTYNAIHGQAIDRHLLGLKMLSIEDLTSMPEIFMDTSFAVAQHYNLSTSQVGSKTDCVMCFGPMVPDGYGVCYNPMEEHINVAITAFNSCEETNAARFAQAVEGALLDMRALLEDAAATAQQ
;
A
#
# COMPACT_ATOMS: atom_id res chain seq x y z
N MET A 1 -26.69 -27.33 -0.91
CA MET A 1 -26.51 -26.05 -0.19
C MET A 1 -26.94 -24.86 -1.04
N GLN A 2 -26.45 -24.72 -2.26
CA GLN A 2 -26.84 -23.63 -3.19
C GLN A 2 -28.37 -23.46 -3.34
N SER A 3 -29.13 -24.55 -3.41
CA SER A 3 -30.59 -24.50 -3.48
C SER A 3 -31.22 -23.74 -2.30
N ALA A 4 -30.72 -23.91 -1.08
CA ALA A 4 -31.28 -23.24 0.10
C ALA A 4 -31.12 -21.70 0.01
N TYR A 5 -29.98 -21.21 -0.52
CA TYR A 5 -29.79 -19.78 -0.75
C TYR A 5 -30.76 -19.23 -1.81
N LEU A 6 -30.98 -19.98 -2.90
CA LEU A 6 -31.81 -19.54 -4.02
C LEU A 6 -33.31 -19.60 -3.71
N ASP A 7 -33.71 -20.48 -2.82
CA ASP A 7 -35.11 -20.60 -2.33
C ASP A 7 -35.43 -19.53 -1.27
N CYS A 8 -34.41 -18.97 -0.60
CA CYS A 8 -34.62 -17.93 0.40
C CYS A 8 -35.15 -16.65 -0.25
N ARG A 9 -36.25 -16.12 0.29
CA ARG A 9 -36.92 -14.91 -0.22
C ARG A 9 -36.58 -13.64 0.55
N MET A 10 -35.79 -13.76 1.63
CA MET A 10 -35.25 -12.60 2.36
C MET A 10 -34.34 -11.74 1.46
N PRO A 11 -34.10 -10.46 1.78
CA PRO A 11 -33.15 -9.64 1.06
C PRO A 11 -31.81 -10.33 0.94
N VAL A 12 -31.13 -10.19 -0.20
CA VAL A 12 -29.75 -10.68 -0.37
C VAL A 12 -28.81 -9.89 0.53
N ALA A 13 -28.96 -8.57 0.55
CA ALA A 13 -28.16 -7.70 1.42
C ALA A 13 -28.25 -8.15 2.88
N VAL A 14 -27.11 -8.32 3.54
CA VAL A 14 -26.96 -8.76 4.93
C VAL A 14 -27.29 -10.24 5.17
N TYR A 15 -28.37 -10.78 4.61
CA TYR A 15 -28.79 -12.17 4.89
C TYR A 15 -27.93 -13.22 4.18
N THR A 16 -27.55 -12.97 2.93
CA THR A 16 -26.73 -13.89 2.12
C THR A 16 -25.54 -13.19 1.44
N SER A 17 -25.15 -12.01 1.94
CA SER A 17 -24.05 -11.22 1.41
C SER A 17 -23.07 -10.88 2.53
N PRO A 18 -22.12 -11.76 2.85
CA PRO A 18 -21.05 -11.45 3.78
C PRO A 18 -20.19 -10.30 3.28
N GLY A 19 -19.72 -9.47 4.22
CA GLY A 19 -18.77 -8.40 3.97
C GLY A 19 -17.39 -8.73 4.55
N VAL A 20 -16.34 -8.31 3.87
CA VAL A 20 -14.96 -8.40 4.35
C VAL A 20 -14.38 -7.01 4.42
N VAL A 21 -13.79 -6.66 5.56
CA VAL A 21 -13.08 -5.40 5.79
C VAL A 21 -11.60 -5.64 5.55
N LEU A 22 -10.98 -4.86 4.68
CA LEU A 22 -9.54 -4.84 4.50
C LEU A 22 -8.88 -3.89 5.50
N PRO A 23 -7.56 -4.02 5.75
CA PRO A 23 -6.81 -3.02 6.47
C PRO A 23 -7.02 -1.64 5.83
N ARG A 24 -7.08 -0.59 6.67
CA ARG A 24 -7.24 0.78 6.17
C ARG A 24 -6.04 1.15 5.29
N MET A 25 -6.32 1.69 4.10
CA MET A 25 -5.30 2.18 3.18
C MET A 25 -4.86 3.60 3.56
N HIS A 26 -3.64 3.97 3.19
CA HIS A 26 -3.00 5.22 3.61
C HIS A 26 -3.38 6.45 2.76
N PHE A 27 -4.31 6.33 1.84
CA PHE A 27 -4.86 7.47 1.11
C PHE A 27 -6.12 8.01 1.79
N GLN A 28 -6.39 9.32 1.60
CA GLN A 28 -7.55 10.02 2.17
C GLN A 28 -8.17 10.99 1.15
N ASP A 29 -7.96 10.73 -0.12
CA ASP A 29 -8.43 11.57 -1.21
C ASP A 29 -8.87 10.74 -2.43
N ARG A 30 -9.45 11.45 -3.38
CA ARG A 30 -9.93 10.92 -4.65
C ARG A 30 -8.82 10.24 -5.48
N GLN A 31 -7.63 10.82 -5.53
CA GLN A 31 -6.55 10.30 -6.37
C GLN A 31 -6.05 8.96 -5.83
N GLY A 32 -5.84 8.89 -4.52
CA GLY A 32 -5.49 7.64 -3.85
C GLY A 32 -6.57 6.56 -4.01
N GLN A 33 -7.86 6.93 -3.90
CA GLN A 33 -8.98 6.03 -4.15
C GLN A 33 -8.91 5.41 -5.55
N MET A 34 -8.75 6.22 -6.59
CA MET A 34 -8.73 5.74 -7.97
C MET A 34 -7.47 4.94 -8.28
N ARG A 35 -6.30 5.37 -7.77
CA ARG A 35 -5.04 4.64 -7.94
C ARG A 35 -5.08 3.28 -7.26
N PHE A 36 -5.62 3.20 -6.05
CA PHE A 36 -5.80 1.93 -5.36
C PHE A 36 -6.82 1.03 -6.09
N ALA A 37 -7.95 1.59 -6.54
CA ALA A 37 -8.94 0.85 -7.32
C ALA A 37 -8.34 0.27 -8.61
N ALA A 38 -7.49 1.03 -9.32
CA ALA A 38 -6.78 0.54 -10.50
C ALA A 38 -5.84 -0.64 -10.19
N LYS A 39 -5.05 -0.56 -9.10
CA LYS A 39 -4.19 -1.66 -8.64
C LYS A 39 -5.00 -2.89 -8.22
N LEU A 40 -6.12 -2.69 -7.54
CA LEU A 40 -7.04 -3.75 -7.14
C LEU A 40 -7.62 -4.46 -8.37
N ILE A 41 -8.11 -3.70 -9.36
CA ILE A 41 -8.61 -4.27 -10.63
C ILE A 41 -7.53 -5.10 -11.31
N ALA A 42 -6.31 -4.59 -11.44
CA ALA A 42 -5.20 -5.31 -12.05
C ALA A 42 -4.89 -6.62 -11.30
N GLY A 43 -4.89 -6.60 -9.97
CA GLY A 43 -4.68 -7.80 -9.14
C GLY A 43 -5.78 -8.85 -9.31
N VAL A 44 -7.05 -8.43 -9.41
CA VAL A 44 -8.17 -9.36 -9.67
C VAL A 44 -8.08 -9.94 -11.07
N LEU A 45 -7.67 -9.16 -12.07
CA LEU A 45 -7.48 -9.66 -13.45
C LEU A 45 -6.31 -10.64 -13.54
N ASP A 46 -5.22 -10.41 -12.79
CA ASP A 46 -4.11 -11.37 -12.72
C ASP A 46 -4.55 -12.69 -12.05
N PHE A 47 -5.35 -12.60 -10.99
CA PHE A 47 -5.97 -13.78 -10.39
C PHE A 47 -6.90 -14.52 -11.37
N LYS A 48 -7.74 -13.76 -12.12
CA LYS A 48 -8.60 -14.33 -13.16
C LYS A 48 -7.78 -15.07 -14.21
N LYS A 49 -6.65 -14.52 -14.64
CA LYS A 49 -5.75 -15.20 -15.59
C LYS A 49 -5.31 -16.57 -15.06
N LYS A 50 -5.04 -16.70 -13.75
CA LYS A 50 -4.69 -17.99 -13.15
C LYS A 50 -5.86 -18.98 -13.11
N ILE A 51 -7.10 -18.48 -12.90
CA ILE A 51 -8.32 -19.29 -13.04
C ILE A 51 -8.46 -19.78 -14.48
N ASP A 52 -8.42 -18.86 -15.45
CA ASP A 52 -8.66 -19.16 -16.86
C ASP A 52 -7.60 -20.11 -17.45
N SER A 53 -6.36 -20.06 -16.94
CA SER A 53 -5.26 -20.93 -17.36
C SER A 53 -5.12 -22.19 -16.50
N GLU A 54 -6.01 -22.41 -15.53
CA GLU A 54 -6.00 -23.56 -14.60
C GLU A 54 -4.66 -23.69 -13.83
N THR A 55 -4.01 -22.56 -13.53
CA THR A 55 -2.70 -22.52 -12.84
C THR A 55 -2.80 -22.15 -11.35
N LEU A 56 -4.01 -22.03 -10.78
CA LEU A 56 -4.18 -21.91 -9.35
C LEU A 56 -3.68 -23.17 -8.64
N PRO A 57 -2.88 -23.03 -7.56
CA PRO A 57 -2.47 -24.19 -6.78
C PRO A 57 -3.68 -24.84 -6.13
N VAL A 58 -3.74 -26.17 -6.19
CA VAL A 58 -4.77 -26.95 -5.49
C VAL A 58 -4.62 -26.75 -3.99
N GLU A 59 -5.70 -26.43 -3.31
CA GLU A 59 -5.73 -26.36 -1.85
C GLU A 59 -5.80 -27.74 -1.22
N TYR A 60 -5.23 -27.89 -0.03
CA TYR A 60 -5.22 -29.15 0.72
C TYR A 60 -5.74 -28.93 2.13
N LEU A 61 -6.52 -29.88 2.62
CA LEU A 61 -6.93 -29.97 4.02
C LEU A 61 -6.54 -31.35 4.57
N SER A 62 -5.72 -31.37 5.60
CA SER A 62 -5.20 -32.62 6.19
C SER A 62 -4.59 -33.57 5.17
N GLY A 63 -3.81 -33.03 4.19
CA GLY A 63 -3.15 -33.80 3.13
C GLY A 63 -4.06 -34.26 1.99
N LYS A 64 -5.35 -33.92 1.99
CA LYS A 64 -6.30 -34.25 0.92
C LYS A 64 -6.55 -33.03 0.04
N PRO A 65 -6.56 -33.17 -1.30
CA PRO A 65 -6.87 -32.07 -2.20
C PRO A 65 -8.34 -31.64 -2.06
N LEU A 66 -8.58 -30.34 -2.09
CA LEU A 66 -9.92 -29.75 -2.08
C LEU A 66 -10.42 -29.57 -3.51
N CYS A 67 -11.74 -29.59 -3.67
CA CYS A 67 -12.40 -29.26 -4.95
C CYS A 67 -12.23 -27.78 -5.24
N MET A 68 -11.72 -27.46 -6.43
CA MET A 68 -11.45 -26.08 -6.89
C MET A 68 -12.64 -25.47 -7.68
N ASP A 69 -13.76 -26.17 -7.83
CA ASP A 69 -14.89 -25.75 -8.69
C ASP A 69 -15.44 -24.37 -8.31
N GLN A 70 -15.49 -24.02 -7.03
CA GLN A 70 -16.00 -22.73 -6.58
C GLN A 70 -15.17 -21.54 -7.09
N TYR A 71 -13.89 -21.70 -7.37
CA TYR A 71 -13.06 -20.65 -7.96
C TYR A 71 -13.53 -20.22 -9.35
N TYR A 72 -14.13 -21.13 -10.11
CA TYR A 72 -14.71 -20.83 -11.42
C TYR A 72 -16.07 -20.13 -11.33
N GLN A 73 -16.65 -20.05 -10.11
CA GLN A 73 -17.96 -19.45 -9.86
C GLN A 73 -17.89 -18.03 -9.27
N ILE A 74 -16.76 -17.60 -8.71
CA ILE A 74 -16.66 -16.32 -7.99
C ILE A 74 -16.65 -15.11 -8.91
N LEU A 75 -16.11 -15.24 -10.13
CA LEU A 75 -16.05 -14.17 -11.13
C LEU A 75 -17.11 -14.38 -12.22
N SER A 76 -17.58 -13.28 -12.79
CA SER A 76 -18.59 -13.24 -13.86
C SER A 76 -19.93 -13.88 -13.52
N SER A 77 -20.23 -14.10 -12.24
CA SER A 77 -21.50 -14.63 -11.77
C SER A 77 -22.43 -13.54 -11.27
N CYS A 78 -23.72 -13.79 -11.43
CA CYS A 78 -24.78 -12.92 -10.93
C CYS A 78 -26.03 -13.74 -10.57
N ARG A 79 -26.65 -13.41 -9.43
CA ARG A 79 -27.96 -13.92 -9.04
C ARG A 79 -29.04 -13.19 -9.82
N ILE A 80 -30.03 -13.93 -10.30
CA ILE A 80 -31.17 -13.39 -11.06
C ILE A 80 -32.42 -13.60 -10.22
N PRO A 81 -33.18 -12.53 -9.90
CA PRO A 81 -34.38 -12.67 -9.10
C PRO A 81 -35.49 -13.35 -9.91
N GLY A 82 -36.06 -14.36 -9.33
CA GLY A 82 -37.21 -15.10 -9.90
C GLY A 82 -38.48 -14.97 -9.06
N PRO A 83 -39.66 -15.33 -9.57
CA PRO A 83 -40.91 -15.14 -8.89
C PRO A 83 -41.11 -16.03 -7.65
N LYS A 84 -40.55 -17.23 -7.65
CA LYS A 84 -40.62 -18.19 -6.52
C LYS A 84 -39.24 -18.61 -6.02
N ARG A 85 -38.29 -18.65 -6.91
CA ARG A 85 -36.91 -19.04 -6.68
C ARG A 85 -36.02 -18.21 -7.55
N ASP A 86 -34.84 -17.86 -7.05
CA ASP A 86 -33.80 -17.19 -7.83
C ASP A 86 -32.95 -18.22 -8.60
N THR A 87 -32.17 -17.72 -9.56
CA THR A 87 -31.17 -18.50 -10.30
C THR A 87 -29.82 -17.81 -10.25
N VAL A 88 -28.74 -18.53 -10.52
CA VAL A 88 -27.41 -17.96 -10.73
C VAL A 88 -27.02 -18.19 -12.17
N VAL A 89 -26.45 -17.17 -12.79
CA VAL A 89 -25.86 -17.25 -14.13
C VAL A 89 -24.37 -16.94 -14.02
N ASN A 90 -23.55 -17.80 -14.62
CA ASN A 90 -22.11 -17.58 -14.75
C ASN A 90 -21.77 -17.30 -16.21
N TYR A 91 -21.21 -16.11 -16.47
CA TYR A 91 -20.86 -15.67 -17.82
C TYR A 91 -19.38 -15.94 -18.18
N ALA A 92 -18.60 -16.57 -17.30
CA ALA A 92 -17.28 -17.08 -17.63
C ALA A 92 -17.34 -18.39 -18.43
N ILE A 93 -18.43 -19.14 -18.25
CA ILE A 93 -18.66 -20.42 -18.94
C ILE A 93 -19.39 -20.14 -20.25
N GLY A 94 -18.67 -20.11 -21.37
CA GLY A 94 -19.27 -19.89 -22.68
C GLY A 94 -18.26 -19.52 -23.77
N LYS A 95 -18.75 -19.38 -25.04
CA LYS A 95 -17.90 -19.05 -26.20
C LYS A 95 -17.29 -17.64 -26.16
N ILE A 96 -17.88 -16.71 -25.42
CA ILE A 96 -17.41 -15.30 -25.29
C ILE A 96 -17.34 -14.97 -23.82
N SER A 97 -16.12 -14.95 -23.29
CA SER A 97 -15.84 -14.48 -21.92
C SER A 97 -16.10 -12.97 -21.81
N SER A 98 -16.53 -12.52 -20.64
CA SER A 98 -16.71 -11.09 -20.39
C SER A 98 -15.37 -10.36 -20.34
N THR A 99 -15.29 -9.20 -20.96
CA THR A 99 -14.09 -8.34 -21.04
C THR A 99 -14.20 -7.06 -20.21
N HIS A 100 -15.32 -6.86 -19.50
CA HIS A 100 -15.59 -5.64 -18.77
C HIS A 100 -15.92 -5.90 -17.30
N ILE A 101 -15.74 -4.88 -16.51
CA ILE A 101 -16.23 -4.75 -15.13
C ILE A 101 -17.32 -3.68 -15.06
N THR A 102 -18.06 -3.67 -13.97
CA THR A 102 -18.93 -2.55 -13.62
C THR A 102 -18.23 -1.65 -12.60
N VAL A 103 -18.23 -0.34 -12.82
CA VAL A 103 -17.79 0.66 -11.83
C VAL A 103 -19.01 1.45 -11.40
N VAL A 104 -19.16 1.66 -10.09
CA VAL A 104 -20.28 2.43 -9.54
C VAL A 104 -19.73 3.62 -8.77
N HIS A 105 -20.20 4.81 -9.14
CA HIS A 105 -19.86 6.06 -8.44
C HIS A 105 -21.10 6.97 -8.42
N ASN A 106 -21.37 7.60 -7.28
CA ASN A 106 -22.51 8.49 -7.11
C ASN A 106 -23.84 7.89 -7.62
N PHE A 107 -24.06 6.59 -7.34
CA PHE A 107 -25.22 5.80 -7.71
C PHE A 107 -25.41 5.61 -9.22
N GLN A 108 -24.39 5.86 -10.01
CA GLN A 108 -24.36 5.66 -11.45
C GLN A 108 -23.48 4.45 -11.79
N PHE A 109 -23.94 3.62 -12.72
CA PHE A 109 -23.27 2.40 -13.13
C PHE A 109 -22.60 2.60 -14.49
N PHE A 110 -21.32 2.25 -14.58
CA PHE A 110 -20.50 2.38 -15.79
C PHE A 110 -19.94 1.02 -16.19
N VAL A 111 -19.89 0.77 -17.47
CA VAL A 111 -19.14 -0.34 -18.07
C VAL A 111 -17.71 0.12 -18.31
N LEU A 112 -16.75 -0.61 -17.81
CA LEU A 112 -15.33 -0.39 -18.03
C LEU A 112 -14.72 -1.63 -18.66
N ASP A 113 -14.35 -1.55 -19.94
CA ASP A 113 -13.56 -2.59 -20.60
C ASP A 113 -12.16 -2.63 -19.99
N VAL A 114 -11.73 -3.82 -19.57
CA VAL A 114 -10.46 -4.01 -18.84
C VAL A 114 -9.41 -4.79 -19.63
N TYR A 115 -9.66 -5.01 -20.92
CA TYR A 115 -8.73 -5.65 -21.83
C TYR A 115 -8.50 -4.79 -23.08
N ASN A 116 -7.28 -4.84 -23.60
CA ASN A 116 -6.91 -4.29 -24.91
C ASN A 116 -7.51 -5.16 -26.03
N SER A 117 -7.48 -4.66 -27.26
CA SER A 117 -7.97 -5.37 -28.43
C SER A 117 -7.23 -6.67 -28.75
N ASP A 118 -5.99 -6.82 -28.26
CA ASP A 118 -5.17 -8.02 -28.36
C ASP A 118 -5.46 -9.06 -27.25
N GLY A 119 -6.40 -8.75 -26.35
CA GLY A 119 -6.77 -9.62 -25.23
C GLY A 119 -5.85 -9.49 -23.99
N THR A 120 -4.88 -8.59 -23.99
CA THR A 120 -4.08 -8.31 -22.80
C THR A 120 -4.84 -7.41 -21.81
N PRO A 121 -4.72 -7.62 -20.49
CA PRO A 121 -5.31 -6.71 -19.51
C PRO A 121 -4.78 -5.29 -19.64
N LEU A 122 -5.60 -4.29 -19.35
CA LEU A 122 -5.16 -2.91 -19.22
C LEU A 122 -4.14 -2.77 -18.09
N THR A 123 -3.16 -1.89 -18.28
CA THR A 123 -2.19 -1.53 -17.24
C THR A 123 -2.85 -0.73 -16.12
N VAL A 124 -2.19 -0.64 -14.96
CA VAL A 124 -2.65 0.17 -13.82
C VAL A 124 -2.88 1.64 -14.25
N ASP A 125 -1.98 2.20 -15.04
CA ASP A 125 -2.11 3.59 -15.51
C ASP A 125 -3.28 3.78 -16.48
N GLN A 126 -3.50 2.82 -17.41
CA GLN A 126 -4.66 2.84 -18.28
C GLN A 126 -5.97 2.73 -17.49
N LEU A 127 -6.03 1.83 -16.50
CA LEU A 127 -7.18 1.68 -15.61
C LEU A 127 -7.43 2.95 -14.81
N HIS A 128 -6.39 3.56 -14.26
CA HIS A 128 -6.48 4.82 -13.51
C HIS A 128 -7.06 5.94 -14.36
N MET A 129 -6.57 6.14 -15.59
CA MET A 129 -7.12 7.13 -16.53
C MET A 129 -8.59 6.90 -16.85
N GLN A 130 -9.03 5.64 -16.98
CA GLN A 130 -10.45 5.32 -17.23
C GLN A 130 -11.31 5.59 -16.00
N LEU A 131 -10.83 5.28 -14.80
CA LEU A 131 -11.52 5.59 -13.55
C LEU A 131 -11.67 7.10 -13.36
N GLU A 132 -10.66 7.91 -13.71
CA GLU A 132 -10.76 9.38 -13.71
C GLU A 132 -11.84 9.90 -14.65
N LYS A 133 -11.96 9.34 -15.85
CA LYS A 133 -13.03 9.70 -16.79
C LYS A 133 -14.41 9.38 -16.20
N ILE A 134 -14.58 8.20 -15.61
CA ILE A 134 -15.83 7.79 -14.94
C ILE A 134 -16.15 8.78 -13.82
N TRP A 135 -15.18 9.06 -12.95
CA TRP A 135 -15.37 9.97 -11.82
C TRP A 135 -15.76 11.37 -12.28
N ASN A 136 -15.08 11.93 -13.29
CA ASN A 136 -15.38 13.26 -13.83
C ASN A 136 -16.75 13.34 -14.54
N SER A 137 -17.25 12.22 -15.07
CA SER A 137 -18.57 12.15 -15.72
C SER A 137 -19.72 11.95 -14.72
N SER A 138 -19.44 11.64 -13.46
CA SER A 138 -20.42 11.30 -12.42
C SER A 138 -20.34 12.18 -11.18
N LEU A 139 -19.96 13.44 -11.31
CA LEU A 139 -19.82 14.39 -10.20
C LEU A 139 -21.14 14.67 -9.46
N GLN A 140 -22.27 14.55 -10.15
CA GLN A 140 -23.58 14.71 -9.54
C GLN A 140 -24.17 13.35 -9.15
N THR A 141 -24.58 13.24 -7.89
CA THR A 141 -25.24 12.02 -7.40
C THR A 141 -26.58 11.80 -8.12
N ASN A 142 -26.79 10.57 -8.60
CA ASN A 142 -28.06 10.19 -9.20
C ASN A 142 -29.19 10.23 -8.14
N LYS A 143 -30.28 10.90 -8.44
CA LYS A 143 -31.44 11.03 -7.55
C LYS A 143 -32.28 9.75 -7.45
N GLU A 144 -32.13 8.85 -8.42
CA GLU A 144 -32.87 7.59 -8.50
C GLU A 144 -31.89 6.39 -8.43
N PRO A 145 -31.41 6.04 -7.23
CA PRO A 145 -30.39 4.99 -7.06
C PRO A 145 -30.96 3.60 -7.29
N ILE A 146 -30.98 3.15 -8.54
CA ILE A 146 -31.58 1.86 -8.94
C ILE A 146 -30.95 0.66 -8.21
N GLY A 147 -29.66 0.73 -7.87
CA GLY A 147 -28.95 -0.33 -7.16
C GLY A 147 -29.60 -0.70 -5.81
N ILE A 148 -30.24 0.25 -5.14
CA ILE A 148 -30.91 0.02 -3.86
C ILE A 148 -32.07 -0.97 -3.96
N LEU A 149 -32.66 -1.13 -5.14
CA LEU A 149 -33.77 -2.08 -5.37
C LEU A 149 -33.31 -3.53 -5.15
N THR A 150 -32.01 -3.82 -5.36
CA THR A 150 -31.45 -5.15 -5.14
C THR A 150 -31.38 -5.53 -3.66
N SER A 151 -31.52 -4.57 -2.75
CA SER A 151 -31.57 -4.81 -1.30
C SER A 151 -32.98 -5.18 -0.78
N GLN A 152 -33.99 -5.20 -1.66
CA GLN A 152 -35.36 -5.48 -1.29
C GLN A 152 -35.62 -6.98 -1.09
N HIS A 153 -36.71 -7.31 -0.38
CA HIS A 153 -37.24 -8.66 -0.30
C HIS A 153 -37.40 -9.25 -1.72
N ARG A 154 -36.95 -10.48 -1.93
CA ARG A 154 -36.81 -11.08 -3.25
C ARG A 154 -38.05 -11.05 -4.13
N ASN A 155 -39.24 -11.22 -3.52
CA ASN A 155 -40.50 -11.12 -4.25
C ASN A 155 -40.77 -9.70 -4.75
N THR A 156 -40.43 -8.69 -3.98
CA THR A 156 -40.57 -7.27 -4.37
C THR A 156 -39.58 -6.93 -5.48
N TRP A 157 -38.32 -7.27 -5.27
CA TRP A 157 -37.27 -7.04 -6.28
C TRP A 157 -37.57 -7.83 -7.57
N GLY A 158 -37.98 -9.10 -7.49
CA GLY A 158 -38.32 -9.90 -8.67
C GLY A 158 -39.43 -9.28 -9.52
N LYS A 159 -40.46 -8.68 -8.88
CA LYS A 159 -41.50 -7.93 -9.59
C LYS A 159 -40.94 -6.66 -10.25
N ALA A 160 -40.16 -5.88 -9.51
CA ALA A 160 -39.52 -4.65 -10.03
C ALA A 160 -38.57 -4.98 -11.17
N TYR A 161 -37.73 -6.01 -11.02
CA TYR A 161 -36.82 -6.51 -12.06
C TYR A 161 -37.55 -6.88 -13.36
N ASN A 162 -38.65 -7.65 -13.25
CA ASN A 162 -39.44 -8.05 -14.41
C ASN A 162 -40.08 -6.85 -15.13
N ASN A 163 -40.43 -5.79 -14.42
CA ASN A 163 -40.91 -4.55 -15.02
C ASN A 163 -39.76 -3.74 -15.64
N LEU A 164 -38.62 -3.65 -14.98
CA LEU A 164 -37.45 -2.92 -15.44
C LEU A 164 -36.95 -3.45 -16.78
N ILE A 165 -36.84 -4.76 -16.95
CA ILE A 165 -36.34 -5.40 -18.17
C ILE A 165 -37.33 -5.45 -19.32
N LYS A 166 -38.56 -4.93 -19.19
CA LYS A 166 -39.47 -4.76 -20.31
C LYS A 166 -38.99 -3.68 -21.28
N ASP A 167 -38.38 -2.64 -20.75
CA ASP A 167 -37.68 -1.64 -21.57
C ASP A 167 -36.38 -2.23 -22.12
N LYS A 168 -36.11 -2.00 -23.40
CA LYS A 168 -34.93 -2.54 -24.09
C LYS A 168 -33.63 -1.99 -23.53
N THR A 169 -33.55 -0.69 -23.28
CA THR A 169 -32.36 -0.01 -22.77
C THR A 169 -32.03 -0.47 -21.35
N ASN A 170 -33.06 -0.55 -20.49
CA ASN A 170 -32.90 -1.08 -19.14
C ASN A 170 -32.44 -2.54 -19.13
N LYS A 171 -33.01 -3.37 -20.03
CA LYS A 171 -32.62 -4.76 -20.18
C LYS A 171 -31.16 -4.91 -20.60
N GLU A 172 -30.68 -4.10 -21.53
CA GLU A 172 -29.30 -4.08 -21.98
C GLU A 172 -28.36 -3.62 -20.85
N SER A 173 -28.72 -2.57 -20.12
CA SER A 173 -27.96 -2.06 -18.98
C SER A 173 -27.85 -3.07 -17.84
N VAL A 174 -28.96 -3.68 -17.44
CA VAL A 174 -28.98 -4.74 -16.42
C VAL A 174 -28.14 -5.93 -16.87
N ARG A 175 -28.23 -6.32 -18.15
CA ARG A 175 -27.43 -7.41 -18.69
C ARG A 175 -25.92 -7.10 -18.68
N ALA A 176 -25.53 -5.84 -18.90
CA ALA A 176 -24.14 -5.43 -18.81
C ALA A 176 -23.61 -5.59 -17.37
N ILE A 177 -24.39 -5.19 -16.34
CA ILE A 177 -24.04 -5.42 -14.94
C ILE A 177 -23.92 -6.93 -14.65
N GLN A 178 -24.89 -7.71 -15.06
CA GLN A 178 -24.90 -9.18 -14.85
C GLN A 178 -23.69 -9.86 -15.46
N LYS A 179 -23.31 -9.47 -16.68
CA LYS A 179 -22.18 -10.03 -17.42
C LYS A 179 -20.81 -9.58 -16.92
N SER A 180 -20.71 -8.44 -16.21
CA SER A 180 -19.43 -7.93 -15.75
C SER A 180 -18.64 -8.98 -14.97
N ILE A 181 -17.32 -8.95 -15.03
CA ILE A 181 -16.45 -9.88 -14.30
C ILE A 181 -16.67 -9.72 -12.79
N PHE A 182 -16.65 -8.49 -12.31
CA PHE A 182 -16.98 -8.07 -10.94
C PHE A 182 -17.43 -6.61 -10.94
N THR A 183 -17.80 -6.08 -9.78
CA THR A 183 -18.13 -4.65 -9.60
C THR A 183 -17.09 -3.98 -8.72
N VAL A 184 -16.77 -2.72 -9.02
CA VAL A 184 -15.99 -1.81 -8.16
C VAL A 184 -16.90 -0.66 -7.74
N CYS A 185 -17.05 -0.46 -6.43
CA CYS A 185 -17.86 0.60 -5.84
C CYS A 185 -16.92 1.69 -5.31
N LEU A 186 -16.92 2.86 -5.94
CA LEU A 186 -16.19 4.03 -5.48
C LEU A 186 -17.10 4.79 -4.51
N ASP A 187 -16.89 4.54 -3.21
CA ASP A 187 -17.73 5.09 -2.16
C ASP A 187 -17.28 6.48 -1.73
N ALA A 188 -18.26 7.34 -1.47
CA ALA A 188 -18.03 8.60 -0.77
C ALA A 188 -17.61 8.34 0.70
N PRO A 189 -16.85 9.26 1.32
CA PRO A 189 -16.42 9.10 2.70
C PRO A 189 -17.62 9.07 3.65
N MET A 190 -17.57 8.19 4.63
CA MET A 190 -18.57 8.11 5.70
C MET A 190 -18.25 9.10 6.82
N PRO A 191 -19.24 9.53 7.63
CA PRO A 191 -18.99 10.40 8.78
C PRO A 191 -17.90 9.85 9.70
N ARG A 192 -17.04 10.74 10.18
CA ARG A 192 -16.02 10.37 11.18
C ARG A 192 -16.70 9.88 12.46
N VAL A 193 -16.16 8.83 13.04
CA VAL A 193 -16.56 8.27 14.33
C VAL A 193 -15.32 8.09 15.20
N SER A 194 -15.49 7.85 16.50
CA SER A 194 -14.38 7.51 17.39
C SER A 194 -13.66 6.22 16.92
N ASP A 195 -12.39 6.07 17.24
CA ASP A 195 -11.58 4.91 16.87
C ASP A 195 -12.21 3.59 17.35
N GLU A 196 -12.84 3.60 18.52
CA GLU A 196 -13.59 2.46 19.06
C GLU A 196 -14.74 1.99 18.13
N LYS A 197 -15.41 2.94 17.45
CA LYS A 197 -16.55 2.66 16.55
C LYS A 197 -16.13 2.46 15.10
N TYR A 198 -14.87 2.74 14.78
CA TYR A 198 -14.40 2.76 13.40
C TYR A 198 -14.62 1.41 12.69
N GLN A 199 -14.18 0.31 13.28
CA GLN A 199 -14.30 -1.02 12.67
C GLN A 199 -15.77 -1.43 12.45
N SER A 200 -16.65 -1.11 13.40
CA SER A 200 -18.09 -1.40 13.26
C SER A 200 -18.73 -0.56 12.14
N ARG A 201 -18.33 0.71 12.00
CA ARG A 201 -18.79 1.57 10.91
C ARG A 201 -18.34 1.03 9.55
N VAL A 202 -17.07 0.63 9.44
CA VAL A 202 -16.51 0.07 8.21
C VAL A 202 -17.20 -1.24 7.84
N ALA A 203 -17.41 -2.12 8.80
CA ALA A 203 -18.17 -3.36 8.57
C ALA A 203 -19.59 -3.08 8.04
N ALA A 204 -20.30 -2.12 8.61
CA ALA A 204 -21.62 -1.71 8.12
C ALA A 204 -21.57 -1.14 6.68
N GLN A 205 -20.50 -0.38 6.34
CA GLN A 205 -20.30 0.12 4.99
C GLN A 205 -20.07 -1.03 3.99
N MET A 206 -19.26 -2.04 4.33
CA MET A 206 -19.09 -3.22 3.48
C MET A 206 -20.38 -3.99 3.32
N LEU A 207 -21.07 -4.32 4.42
CA LEU A 207 -22.28 -5.14 4.40
C LEU A 207 -23.44 -4.53 3.61
N HIS A 208 -23.67 -3.22 3.74
CA HIS A 208 -24.85 -2.57 3.16
C HIS A 208 -24.67 -1.12 2.74
N GLY A 209 -23.44 -0.61 2.66
CA GLY A 209 -23.16 0.77 2.20
C GLY A 209 -23.47 1.86 3.23
N GLY A 210 -23.75 1.51 4.50
CA GLY A 210 -24.01 2.48 5.58
C GLY A 210 -25.43 3.05 5.59
N GLY A 211 -26.30 2.71 4.65
CA GLY A 211 -27.69 3.14 4.56
C GLY A 211 -28.01 3.96 3.30
N ALA A 212 -29.31 4.19 3.06
CA ALA A 212 -29.82 4.82 1.84
C ALA A 212 -29.35 6.29 1.63
N ARG A 213 -28.94 6.97 2.71
CA ARG A 213 -28.36 8.32 2.67
C ARG A 213 -26.87 8.33 2.34
N TRP A 214 -26.24 7.15 2.32
CA TRP A 214 -24.80 6.98 2.11
C TRP A 214 -24.56 6.16 0.84
N ASN A 215 -23.82 5.06 0.93
CA ASN A 215 -23.33 4.33 -0.22
C ASN A 215 -24.18 3.10 -0.61
N SER A 216 -25.36 2.88 -0.01
CA SER A 216 -26.20 1.69 -0.33
C SER A 216 -26.65 1.67 -1.80
N GLY A 217 -26.80 2.83 -2.44
CA GLY A 217 -27.10 2.95 -3.87
C GLY A 217 -25.92 2.58 -4.79
N ASN A 218 -24.72 2.52 -4.27
CA ASN A 218 -23.50 2.11 -4.98
C ASN A 218 -23.32 0.58 -5.02
N ARG A 219 -24.35 -0.19 -4.75
CA ARG A 219 -24.29 -1.65 -4.71
C ARG A 219 -25.26 -2.26 -5.72
N TRP A 220 -24.89 -3.41 -6.24
CA TRP A 220 -25.79 -4.34 -6.94
C TRP A 220 -25.72 -5.69 -6.22
N PHE A 221 -26.53 -5.89 -5.17
CA PHE A 221 -26.36 -7.03 -4.25
C PHE A 221 -26.55 -8.40 -4.90
N ASP A 222 -27.15 -8.47 -6.08
CA ASP A 222 -27.23 -9.70 -6.87
C ASP A 222 -25.92 -10.05 -7.56
N LYS A 223 -24.96 -9.13 -7.69
CA LYS A 223 -23.63 -9.40 -8.26
C LYS A 223 -22.79 -10.17 -7.25
N THR A 224 -22.18 -11.27 -7.72
CA THR A 224 -21.45 -12.17 -6.82
C THR A 224 -20.30 -11.47 -6.12
N LEU A 225 -19.55 -10.61 -6.77
CA LEU A 225 -18.37 -9.98 -6.19
C LEU A 225 -18.38 -8.47 -6.44
N GLN A 226 -18.29 -7.69 -5.35
CA GLN A 226 -18.25 -6.23 -5.38
C GLN A 226 -17.14 -5.74 -4.45
N PHE A 227 -16.08 -5.19 -5.02
CA PHE A 227 -15.02 -4.52 -4.26
C PHE A 227 -15.41 -3.08 -3.95
N ILE A 228 -15.14 -2.65 -2.73
CA ILE A 228 -15.53 -1.34 -2.21
C ILE A 228 -14.25 -0.58 -1.88
N VAL A 229 -14.12 0.61 -2.45
CA VAL A 229 -12.99 1.52 -2.22
C VAL A 229 -13.56 2.87 -1.83
N GLY A 230 -13.39 3.25 -0.57
CA GLY A 230 -13.82 4.55 -0.03
C GLY A 230 -12.73 5.61 -0.22
N GLU A 231 -13.12 6.85 -0.45
CA GLU A 231 -12.20 7.98 -0.59
C GLU A 231 -11.37 8.24 0.68
N ASP A 232 -11.84 7.79 1.83
CA ASP A 232 -11.18 7.91 3.14
C ASP A 232 -10.20 6.76 3.46
N GLY A 233 -9.83 5.94 2.48
CA GLY A 233 -8.97 4.77 2.64
C GLY A 233 -9.67 3.53 3.19
N THR A 234 -10.99 3.58 3.38
CA THR A 234 -11.81 2.43 3.80
C THR A 234 -12.00 1.49 2.62
N CYS A 235 -11.55 0.25 2.74
CA CYS A 235 -11.60 -0.74 1.65
C CYS A 235 -12.13 -2.09 2.12
N GLY A 236 -12.70 -2.83 1.19
CA GLY A 236 -13.23 -4.17 1.45
C GLY A 236 -14.03 -4.72 0.29
N LEU A 237 -14.85 -5.69 0.58
CA LEU A 237 -15.78 -6.24 -0.40
C LEU A 237 -17.06 -6.76 0.27
N VAL A 238 -18.07 -6.93 -0.54
CA VAL A 238 -19.27 -7.71 -0.25
C VAL A 238 -19.46 -8.74 -1.37
N TYR A 239 -19.86 -9.95 -1.00
CA TYR A 239 -20.12 -11.00 -1.99
C TYR A 239 -21.46 -11.69 -1.74
N GLU A 240 -22.12 -12.11 -2.83
CA GLU A 240 -23.33 -12.91 -2.76
C GLU A 240 -22.94 -14.39 -2.65
N HIS A 241 -23.46 -15.07 -1.61
CA HIS A 241 -22.94 -16.36 -1.12
C HIS A 241 -23.41 -17.59 -1.92
N ALA A 242 -24.46 -17.45 -2.76
CA ALA A 242 -25.01 -18.61 -3.45
C ALA A 242 -24.04 -19.32 -4.41
N PRO A 243 -23.12 -18.63 -5.13
CA PRO A 243 -22.14 -19.30 -6.00
C PRO A 243 -20.99 -19.97 -5.28
N ALA A 244 -20.51 -19.40 -4.15
CA ALA A 244 -19.31 -19.87 -3.48
C ALA A 244 -19.30 -19.57 -1.98
N GLU A 245 -18.57 -20.38 -1.24
CA GLU A 245 -18.29 -20.22 0.18
C GLU A 245 -17.21 -19.16 0.44
N GLY A 246 -16.93 -18.86 1.73
CA GLY A 246 -15.93 -17.87 2.13
C GLY A 246 -14.48 -18.16 1.71
N PRO A 247 -13.95 -19.39 1.85
CA PRO A 247 -12.53 -19.67 1.60
C PRO A 247 -12.01 -19.24 0.23
N PRO A 248 -12.66 -19.49 -0.92
CA PRO A 248 -12.22 -18.97 -2.22
C PRO A 248 -12.18 -17.44 -2.30
N ILE A 249 -13.08 -16.76 -1.59
CA ILE A 249 -13.12 -15.29 -1.52
C ILE A 249 -11.94 -14.76 -0.70
N VAL A 250 -11.64 -15.38 0.44
CA VAL A 250 -10.49 -15.01 1.28
C VAL A 250 -9.19 -15.24 0.51
N PHE A 251 -9.05 -16.36 -0.18
CA PHE A 251 -7.87 -16.65 -1.00
C PHE A 251 -7.67 -15.60 -2.13
N LEU A 252 -8.75 -15.24 -2.82
CA LEU A 252 -8.71 -14.14 -3.79
C LEU A 252 -8.24 -12.84 -3.17
N ILE A 253 -8.75 -12.46 -1.99
CA ILE A 253 -8.37 -11.23 -1.30
C ILE A 253 -6.89 -11.25 -0.92
N ASP A 254 -6.42 -12.32 -0.29
CA ASP A 254 -5.01 -12.46 0.11
C ASP A 254 -4.09 -12.35 -1.11
N TYR A 255 -4.49 -12.96 -2.22
CA TYR A 255 -3.76 -12.84 -3.48
C TYR A 255 -3.70 -11.40 -3.99
N VAL A 256 -4.85 -10.71 -4.05
CA VAL A 256 -4.94 -9.34 -4.57
C VAL A 256 -4.18 -8.35 -3.68
N VAL A 257 -4.31 -8.46 -2.36
CA VAL A 257 -3.55 -7.62 -1.42
C VAL A 257 -2.05 -7.84 -1.58
N LYS A 258 -1.61 -9.10 -1.66
CA LYS A 258 -0.20 -9.44 -1.92
C LYS A 258 0.28 -8.91 -3.28
N TYR A 259 -0.53 -9.03 -4.33
CA TYR A 259 -0.24 -8.47 -5.65
C TYR A 259 -0.01 -6.96 -5.58
N ILE A 260 -0.91 -6.23 -4.91
CA ILE A 260 -0.80 -4.77 -4.74
C ILE A 260 0.50 -4.41 -4.00
N MET A 261 0.81 -5.11 -2.90
CA MET A 261 2.02 -4.85 -2.11
C MET A 261 3.31 -5.08 -2.92
N VAL A 262 3.37 -6.17 -3.69
CA VAL A 262 4.55 -6.50 -4.51
C VAL A 262 4.76 -5.48 -5.64
N HIS A 263 3.69 -4.98 -6.25
CA HIS A 263 3.76 -4.01 -7.36
C HIS A 263 3.79 -2.55 -6.87
N ASP A 264 3.73 -2.33 -5.56
CA ASP A 264 3.81 -0.98 -4.98
C ASP A 264 5.25 -0.52 -4.74
N LEU A 265 6.23 -1.41 -4.79
CA LEU A 265 7.62 -1.08 -4.49
C LEU A 265 8.33 -0.46 -5.71
N ASP A 266 8.78 0.79 -5.56
CA ASP A 266 9.75 1.47 -6.43
C ASP A 266 11.16 1.12 -5.95
N VAL A 267 12.03 0.67 -6.83
CA VAL A 267 13.40 0.26 -6.52
C VAL A 267 14.39 0.92 -7.46
N LYS A 268 15.37 1.62 -6.92
CA LYS A 268 16.50 2.18 -7.65
C LYS A 268 17.82 1.73 -7.05
N VAL A 269 18.67 1.11 -7.86
CA VAL A 269 20.05 0.83 -7.50
C VAL A 269 20.94 1.89 -8.12
N LEU A 270 21.72 2.57 -7.27
CA LEU A 270 22.76 3.50 -7.63
C LEU A 270 24.11 2.80 -7.49
N MET A 271 24.79 2.60 -8.60
CA MET A 271 26.18 2.17 -8.64
C MET A 271 27.06 3.44 -8.68
N PHE A 272 27.35 4.00 -7.52
CA PHE A 272 28.14 5.23 -7.42
C PHE A 272 29.61 4.92 -7.63
N SER A 273 30.13 5.23 -8.83
CA SER A 273 31.47 4.84 -9.30
C SER A 273 32.53 5.97 -9.21
N HIS A 274 32.19 7.14 -8.68
CA HIS A 274 33.10 8.28 -8.64
C HIS A 274 34.18 8.14 -7.57
N PHE A 275 33.88 7.47 -6.46
CA PHE A 275 34.84 7.10 -5.41
C PHE A 275 34.18 6.07 -4.45
N GLY A 276 34.99 5.42 -3.63
CA GLY A 276 34.55 4.49 -2.59
C GLY A 276 34.99 4.94 -1.19
N LYS A 277 35.11 3.97 -0.27
CA LYS A 277 35.49 4.22 1.13
C LYS A 277 36.88 4.80 1.32
N ASN A 278 37.76 4.77 0.30
CA ASN A 278 39.11 5.32 0.39
C ASN A 278 39.13 6.86 0.52
N VAL A 279 38.15 7.57 -0.08
CA VAL A 279 38.05 9.03 0.01
C VAL A 279 37.79 9.50 1.45
N PRO A 280 36.73 9.10 2.14
CA PRO A 280 36.56 9.53 3.54
C PRO A 280 37.68 9.06 4.45
N LYS A 281 38.26 7.87 4.24
CA LYS A 281 39.43 7.41 5.02
C LYS A 281 40.65 8.31 4.89
N LYS A 282 40.95 8.81 3.68
CA LYS A 282 42.04 9.77 3.44
C LYS A 282 41.87 11.04 4.27
N HIS A 283 40.64 11.46 4.52
CA HIS A 283 40.30 12.61 5.36
C HIS A 283 39.99 12.24 6.84
N GLN A 284 40.39 11.04 7.29
CA GLN A 284 40.23 10.53 8.63
C GLN A 284 38.73 10.43 9.11
N LEU A 285 37.82 10.35 8.17
CA LEU A 285 36.41 10.16 8.42
C LEU A 285 36.01 8.68 8.32
N SER A 286 35.02 8.27 9.12
CA SER A 286 34.37 6.97 8.97
C SER A 286 33.61 6.91 7.64
N PRO A 287 33.86 5.92 6.76
CA PRO A 287 33.12 5.77 5.52
C PRO A 287 31.60 5.62 5.73
N ASP A 288 31.23 4.89 6.75
CA ASP A 288 29.83 4.70 7.16
C ASP A 288 29.20 6.03 7.58
N ALA A 289 29.78 6.73 8.54
CA ALA A 289 29.29 8.04 8.98
C ALA A 289 29.23 9.06 7.82
N PHE A 290 30.19 8.99 6.88
CA PHE A 290 30.20 9.85 5.70
C PHE A 290 29.00 9.60 4.79
N VAL A 291 28.68 8.34 4.50
CA VAL A 291 27.49 7.99 3.71
C VAL A 291 26.21 8.38 4.46
N GLN A 292 26.14 8.16 5.76
CA GLN A 292 24.99 8.57 6.56
C GLN A 292 24.77 10.09 6.54
N MET A 293 25.82 10.89 6.60
CA MET A 293 25.71 12.36 6.44
C MET A 293 25.28 12.75 5.03
N ALA A 294 25.71 12.02 3.98
CA ALA A 294 25.23 12.24 2.62
C ALA A 294 23.72 11.94 2.48
N LEU A 295 23.23 10.89 3.13
CA LEU A 295 21.79 10.58 3.18
C LEU A 295 20.99 11.68 3.88
N GLN A 296 21.49 12.20 5.00
CA GLN A 296 20.85 13.35 5.70
C GLN A 296 20.82 14.60 4.80
N LEU A 297 21.93 14.90 4.11
CA LEU A 297 22.02 16.04 3.21
C LEU A 297 21.07 15.89 2.02
N ALA A 298 21.01 14.71 1.42
CA ALA A 298 20.11 14.41 0.31
C ALA A 298 18.63 14.58 0.72
N TYR A 299 18.25 14.06 1.86
CA TYR A 299 16.89 14.20 2.39
C TYR A 299 16.55 15.65 2.67
N TYR A 300 17.44 16.38 3.35
CA TYR A 300 17.25 17.79 3.64
C TYR A 300 17.08 18.65 2.37
N ARG A 301 17.85 18.37 1.31
CA ARG A 301 17.73 19.05 0.01
C ARG A 301 16.37 18.84 -0.66
N MET A 302 15.81 17.66 -0.51
CA MET A 302 14.52 17.32 -1.14
C MET A 302 13.31 17.87 -0.37
N TYR A 303 13.39 17.87 0.96
CA TYR A 303 12.24 18.13 1.82
C TYR A 303 12.36 19.38 2.70
N GLY A 304 13.53 20.04 2.74
CA GLY A 304 13.78 21.23 3.58
C GLY A 304 13.83 20.95 5.08
N THR A 305 13.75 19.70 5.49
CA THR A 305 13.75 19.28 6.89
C THR A 305 14.51 17.97 7.07
N CYS A 306 14.97 17.69 8.30
CA CYS A 306 15.45 16.35 8.67
C CYS A 306 14.30 15.47 9.10
N CYS A 307 14.47 14.15 8.95
CA CYS A 307 13.49 13.16 9.40
C CYS A 307 14.09 12.21 10.44
N SER A 308 13.24 11.46 11.13
CA SER A 308 13.69 10.35 11.95
C SER A 308 14.38 9.29 11.06
N THR A 309 15.63 8.98 11.38
CA THR A 309 16.45 8.04 10.60
C THR A 309 16.91 6.89 11.49
N TYR A 310 16.56 5.68 11.03
CA TYR A 310 17.01 4.41 11.59
C TYR A 310 18.26 3.93 10.87
N GLU A 311 19.27 3.52 11.60
CA GLU A 311 20.33 2.68 11.09
C GLU A 311 20.52 1.47 12.01
N SER A 312 20.80 0.32 11.43
CA SER A 312 20.91 -0.95 12.15
C SER A 312 22.28 -1.12 12.81
N ALA A 313 22.32 -1.22 14.12
CA ALA A 313 23.50 -1.61 14.89
C ALA A 313 23.46 -3.09 15.24
N SER A 314 24.56 -3.82 15.03
CA SER A 314 24.64 -5.24 15.39
C SER A 314 24.94 -5.43 16.89
N LEU A 315 24.10 -6.21 17.58
CA LEU A 315 24.31 -6.64 18.97
C LEU A 315 24.93 -8.03 19.10
N ARG A 316 25.59 -8.55 18.06
CA ARG A 316 26.15 -9.91 18.05
C ARG A 316 27.31 -10.15 19.01
N MET A 317 27.83 -9.10 19.65
CA MET A 317 28.75 -9.28 20.79
C MET A 317 28.05 -9.83 22.04
N PHE A 318 26.72 -9.77 22.11
CA PHE A 318 25.91 -10.37 23.16
C PHE A 318 25.33 -11.70 22.69
N LYS A 319 25.22 -12.68 23.61
CA LYS A 319 24.56 -13.95 23.32
C LYS A 319 23.10 -13.71 22.92
N TYR A 320 22.68 -14.25 21.79
CA TYR A 320 21.36 -14.01 21.16
C TYR A 320 21.11 -12.57 20.74
N GLY A 321 22.10 -11.69 20.77
CA GLY A 321 21.97 -10.30 20.31
C GLY A 321 21.65 -10.20 18.83
N ARG A 322 20.68 -9.36 18.47
CA ARG A 322 20.26 -9.08 17.11
C ARG A 322 20.67 -7.68 16.70
N THR A 323 19.80 -6.70 16.85
CA THR A 323 20.06 -5.32 16.43
C THR A 323 19.49 -4.32 17.41
N ASP A 324 20.14 -3.14 17.50
CA ASP A 324 19.59 -1.94 18.08
C ASP A 324 19.63 -0.79 17.05
N VAL A 325 19.21 0.40 17.43
CA VAL A 325 19.07 1.56 16.55
C VAL A 325 20.23 2.53 16.77
N ILE A 326 20.91 2.89 15.69
CA ILE A 326 21.76 4.08 15.65
C ILE A 326 20.87 5.22 15.19
N ARG A 327 20.67 6.23 16.07
CA ARG A 327 19.96 7.46 15.74
C ARG A 327 20.89 8.38 14.96
N VAL A 328 20.67 8.49 13.64
CA VAL A 328 21.53 9.25 12.73
C VAL A 328 21.21 10.74 12.79
N THR A 329 19.93 11.09 12.85
CA THR A 329 19.48 12.48 12.93
C THR A 329 19.79 13.06 14.31
N THR A 330 20.68 14.03 14.35
CA THR A 330 21.17 14.72 15.56
C THR A 330 21.23 16.22 15.33
N VAL A 331 21.44 17.01 16.39
CA VAL A 331 21.69 18.45 16.26
C VAL A 331 22.92 18.73 15.39
N ASP A 332 23.96 17.89 15.50
CA ASP A 332 25.19 18.07 14.70
C ASP A 332 24.97 17.75 13.22
N SER A 333 24.18 16.70 12.89
CA SER A 333 23.81 16.41 11.50
C SER A 333 22.93 17.51 10.91
N LEU A 334 21.98 18.07 11.68
CA LEU A 334 21.16 19.20 11.26
C LEU A 334 22.01 20.43 10.96
N ASN A 335 22.92 20.81 11.89
CA ASN A 335 23.81 21.94 11.68
C ASN A 335 24.67 21.78 10.44
N PHE A 336 25.18 20.57 10.19
CA PHE A 336 25.95 20.26 8.97
C PHE A 336 25.11 20.45 7.70
N VAL A 337 23.94 19.86 7.61
CA VAL A 337 23.12 19.93 6.38
C VAL A 337 22.62 21.36 6.12
N GLN A 338 22.32 22.12 7.15
CA GLN A 338 21.98 23.54 7.04
C GLN A 338 23.17 24.36 6.53
N ALA A 339 24.37 24.15 7.09
CA ALA A 339 25.56 24.83 6.63
C ALA A 339 25.92 24.53 5.16
N MET A 340 25.65 23.30 4.70
CA MET A 340 25.85 22.93 3.29
C MET A 340 24.90 23.67 2.34
N GLN A 341 23.77 24.17 2.81
CA GLN A 341 22.80 24.94 2.03
C GLN A 341 22.94 26.46 2.22
N ASP A 342 23.70 26.92 3.18
CA ASP A 342 23.92 28.34 3.47
C ASP A 342 25.12 28.88 2.67
N PRO A 343 24.93 29.74 1.65
CA PRO A 343 26.02 30.28 0.85
C PRO A 343 26.98 31.18 1.66
N ALA A 344 26.56 31.71 2.79
CA ALA A 344 27.40 32.55 3.66
C ALA A 344 28.42 31.74 4.47
N LYS A 345 28.25 30.44 4.60
CA LYS A 345 29.14 29.57 5.37
C LYS A 345 30.42 29.25 4.62
N GLN A 346 31.55 29.48 5.27
CA GLN A 346 32.85 29.17 4.67
C GLN A 346 33.12 27.66 4.55
N PRO A 347 33.87 27.19 3.55
CA PRO A 347 34.22 25.78 3.40
C PRO A 347 34.84 25.16 4.66
N SER A 348 35.75 25.87 5.32
CA SER A 348 36.38 25.42 6.57
C SER A 348 35.37 25.18 7.69
N GLU A 349 34.35 26.03 7.81
CA GLU A 349 33.27 25.87 8.82
C GLU A 349 32.41 24.65 8.48
N ARG A 350 32.05 24.45 7.20
CA ARG A 350 31.30 23.26 6.75
C ARG A 350 32.05 21.96 7.04
N VAL A 351 33.38 21.94 6.83
CA VAL A 351 34.23 20.79 7.17
C VAL A 351 34.22 20.49 8.67
N LEU A 352 34.35 21.50 9.51
CA LEU A 352 34.29 21.33 10.96
C LEU A 352 32.92 20.74 11.41
N LEU A 353 31.83 21.21 10.82
CA LEU A 353 30.49 20.68 11.11
C LEU A 353 30.34 19.25 10.62
N LEU A 354 30.87 18.89 9.43
CA LEU A 354 30.90 17.51 8.94
C LEU A 354 31.70 16.60 9.89
N GLN A 355 32.91 17.03 10.30
CA GLN A 355 33.72 16.27 11.26
C GLN A 355 32.99 16.03 12.57
N LYS A 356 32.31 17.06 13.10
CA LYS A 356 31.53 16.96 14.31
C LYS A 356 30.36 15.99 14.15
N ALA A 357 29.56 16.12 13.07
CA ALA A 357 28.44 15.24 12.79
C ALA A 357 28.86 13.76 12.63
N THR A 358 29.96 13.51 11.91
CA THR A 358 30.50 12.15 11.75
C THR A 358 31.05 11.59 13.06
N GLN A 359 31.65 12.41 13.92
CA GLN A 359 32.12 11.97 15.25
C GLN A 359 30.93 11.63 16.16
N THR A 360 29.86 12.44 16.16
CA THR A 360 28.64 12.17 16.91
C THR A 360 27.99 10.86 16.45
N HIS A 361 27.91 10.65 15.13
CA HIS A 361 27.41 9.39 14.56
C HIS A 361 28.27 8.19 15.02
N LYS A 362 29.59 8.30 14.99
CA LYS A 362 30.51 7.25 15.46
C LYS A 362 30.29 6.92 16.95
N ASN A 363 30.06 7.94 17.78
CA ASN A 363 29.77 7.74 19.20
C ASN A 363 28.42 7.03 19.41
N ASN A 364 27.39 7.42 18.66
CA ASN A 364 26.09 6.77 18.69
C ASN A 364 26.18 5.30 18.25
N THR A 365 26.97 5.03 17.20
CA THR A 365 27.26 3.65 16.73
C THR A 365 27.92 2.84 17.82
N TYR A 366 28.97 3.40 18.47
CA TYR A 366 29.64 2.74 19.58
C TYR A 366 28.68 2.40 20.73
N ASN A 367 27.88 3.35 21.16
CA ASN A 367 26.87 3.15 22.21
C ASN A 367 25.85 2.06 21.82
N ALA A 368 25.37 2.09 20.57
CA ALA A 368 24.37 1.14 20.11
C ALA A 368 24.90 -0.29 20.08
N ILE A 369 26.10 -0.54 19.52
CA ILE A 369 26.67 -1.89 19.49
C ILE A 369 27.02 -2.44 20.89
N HIS A 370 27.20 -1.55 21.87
CA HIS A 370 27.46 -1.92 23.27
C HIS A 370 26.18 -2.01 24.11
N GLY A 371 24.99 -1.94 23.48
CA GLY A 371 23.70 -2.06 24.16
C GLY A 371 23.32 -0.83 25.02
N GLN A 372 23.91 0.33 24.73
CA GLN A 372 23.65 1.60 25.42
C GLN A 372 22.70 2.52 24.63
N ALA A 373 22.10 2.06 23.53
CA ALA A 373 21.04 2.77 22.83
C ALA A 373 19.71 2.65 23.58
N ILE A 374 18.81 3.60 23.31
CA ILE A 374 17.54 3.72 24.07
C ILE A 374 16.38 2.95 23.46
N ASP A 375 16.44 2.63 22.17
CA ASP A 375 15.25 2.17 21.44
C ASP A 375 14.77 0.78 21.86
N ARG A 376 15.68 -0.18 22.04
CA ARG A 376 15.30 -1.53 22.50
C ARG A 376 14.95 -1.54 23.98
N HIS A 377 15.54 -0.67 24.76
CA HIS A 377 15.18 -0.49 26.17
C HIS A 377 13.74 0.04 26.30
N LEU A 378 13.40 1.12 25.55
CA LEU A 378 12.04 1.66 25.55
C LEU A 378 11.01 0.65 24.99
N LEU A 379 11.37 -0.10 23.95
CA LEU A 379 10.52 -1.16 23.45
C LEU A 379 10.26 -2.23 24.52
N GLY A 380 11.28 -2.65 25.26
CA GLY A 380 11.15 -3.59 26.36
C GLY A 380 10.20 -3.10 27.44
N LEU A 381 10.35 -1.83 27.87
CA LEU A 381 9.47 -1.20 28.86
C LEU A 381 8.01 -1.12 28.36
N LYS A 382 7.81 -0.77 27.09
CA LYS A 382 6.48 -0.75 26.47
C LYS A 382 5.85 -2.13 26.46
N MET A 383 6.60 -3.16 26.08
CA MET A 383 6.10 -4.54 26.05
C MET A 383 5.76 -5.06 27.44
N LEU A 384 6.58 -4.78 28.46
CA LEU A 384 6.30 -5.15 29.83
C LEU A 384 4.99 -4.49 30.34
N SER A 385 4.75 -3.21 30.05
CA SER A 385 3.50 -2.56 30.46
C SER A 385 2.26 -3.17 29.80
N ILE A 386 2.40 -3.72 28.58
CA ILE A 386 1.32 -4.45 27.88
C ILE A 386 1.10 -5.83 28.52
N GLU A 387 2.18 -6.58 28.78
CA GLU A 387 2.12 -7.94 29.36
C GLU A 387 1.57 -7.92 30.80
N ASP A 388 1.97 -6.94 31.60
CA ASP A 388 1.51 -6.79 32.99
C ASP A 388 0.12 -6.15 33.10
N LEU A 389 -0.55 -5.84 31.98
CA LEU A 389 -1.87 -5.18 31.91
C LEU A 389 -1.92 -3.87 32.73
N THR A 390 -0.79 -3.18 32.86
CA THR A 390 -0.71 -1.87 33.52
C THR A 390 -1.17 -0.76 32.57
N SER A 391 -1.48 0.42 33.12
CA SER A 391 -1.73 1.60 32.28
C SER A 391 -0.49 1.93 31.46
N MET A 392 -0.67 2.20 30.17
CA MET A 392 0.43 2.57 29.28
C MET A 392 1.10 3.85 29.80
N PRO A 393 2.43 3.85 30.04
CA PRO A 393 3.16 5.05 30.45
C PRO A 393 3.00 6.21 29.46
N GLU A 394 2.88 7.44 29.96
CA GLU A 394 2.60 8.65 29.17
C GLU A 394 3.61 8.88 28.02
N ILE A 395 4.88 8.52 28.23
CA ILE A 395 5.92 8.64 27.19
C ILE A 395 5.53 7.91 25.89
N PHE A 396 4.86 6.76 25.97
CA PHE A 396 4.46 5.99 24.81
C PHE A 396 3.18 6.50 24.14
N MET A 397 2.48 7.39 24.81
CA MET A 397 1.28 8.07 24.32
C MET A 397 1.59 9.47 23.76
N ASP A 398 2.79 9.96 23.98
CA ASP A 398 3.23 11.28 23.52
C ASP A 398 3.43 11.31 21.99
N THR A 399 2.97 12.37 21.36
CA THR A 399 3.09 12.56 19.90
C THR A 399 4.57 12.62 19.48
N SER A 400 5.46 13.18 20.28
CA SER A 400 6.89 13.26 19.97
C SER A 400 7.53 11.85 19.94
N PHE A 401 7.07 10.92 20.79
CA PHE A 401 7.52 9.53 20.72
C PHE A 401 7.07 8.87 19.40
N ALA A 402 5.81 9.10 18.99
CA ALA A 402 5.30 8.58 17.73
C ALA A 402 6.10 9.12 16.53
N VAL A 403 6.37 10.42 16.48
CA VAL A 403 7.21 11.06 15.46
C VAL A 403 8.65 10.53 15.48
N ALA A 404 9.23 10.32 16.65
CA ALA A 404 10.58 9.80 16.80
C ALA A 404 10.71 8.32 16.32
N GLN A 405 9.61 7.56 16.33
CA GLN A 405 9.56 6.17 15.82
C GLN A 405 9.12 6.07 14.36
N HIS A 406 8.71 7.17 13.74
CA HIS A 406 8.32 7.23 12.34
C HIS A 406 9.56 7.42 11.46
N TYR A 407 10.24 6.32 11.14
CA TYR A 407 11.51 6.33 10.42
C TYR A 407 11.31 6.51 8.91
N ASN A 408 11.25 7.77 8.44
CA ASN A 408 11.20 8.06 7.00
C ASN A 408 12.47 7.62 6.26
N LEU A 409 13.61 7.54 6.93
CA LEU A 409 14.81 6.86 6.42
C LEU A 409 15.10 5.62 7.26
N SER A 410 14.93 4.44 6.69
CA SER A 410 15.39 3.18 7.23
C SER A 410 16.64 2.76 6.50
N THR A 411 17.78 2.71 7.19
CA THR A 411 19.08 2.51 6.56
C THR A 411 19.83 1.33 7.12
N SER A 412 20.72 0.73 6.32
CA SER A 412 21.61 -0.35 6.75
C SER A 412 22.85 -0.39 5.90
N GLN A 413 24.02 -0.45 6.56
CA GLN A 413 25.28 -0.76 5.89
C GLN A 413 25.41 -2.28 5.72
N VAL A 414 25.82 -2.72 4.54
CA VAL A 414 26.24 -4.10 4.27
C VAL A 414 27.76 -4.18 4.38
N GLY A 415 28.23 -4.89 5.38
CA GLY A 415 29.68 -5.11 5.57
C GLY A 415 30.23 -6.24 4.71
N SER A 416 29.87 -6.34 3.43
CA SER A 416 30.32 -7.39 2.55
C SER A 416 31.67 -7.05 1.88
N LYS A 417 32.54 -8.06 1.78
CA LYS A 417 33.74 -8.00 0.92
C LYS A 417 33.39 -8.30 -0.54
N THR A 418 32.24 -8.90 -0.78
CA THR A 418 31.72 -9.17 -2.12
C THR A 418 31.01 -7.93 -2.63
N ASP A 419 31.21 -7.61 -3.90
CA ASP A 419 30.50 -6.54 -4.59
C ASP A 419 29.03 -6.94 -4.80
N CYS A 420 28.23 -6.75 -3.77
CA CYS A 420 26.82 -7.13 -3.76
C CYS A 420 25.91 -5.95 -3.42
N VAL A 421 24.68 -6.04 -3.87
CA VAL A 421 23.58 -5.12 -3.55
C VAL A 421 22.57 -5.87 -2.69
N MET A 422 22.24 -5.31 -1.53
CA MET A 422 21.14 -5.77 -0.71
C MET A 422 20.06 -4.67 -0.70
N CYS A 423 18.81 -5.05 -0.62
CA CYS A 423 17.69 -4.11 -0.57
C CYS A 423 16.59 -4.61 0.39
N PHE A 424 15.83 -3.67 0.91
CA PHE A 424 14.63 -3.91 1.73
C PHE A 424 13.64 -2.75 1.53
N GLY A 425 12.36 -2.96 1.85
CA GLY A 425 11.32 -1.94 1.73
C GLY A 425 11.37 -0.87 2.82
N PRO A 426 10.72 0.28 2.61
CA PRO A 426 10.56 1.31 3.64
C PRO A 426 9.86 0.78 4.89
N MET A 427 10.15 1.36 6.06
CA MET A 427 9.47 1.03 7.32
C MET A 427 8.11 1.72 7.45
N VAL A 428 7.93 2.85 6.76
CA VAL A 428 6.71 3.66 6.78
C VAL A 428 6.29 4.00 5.35
N PRO A 429 5.00 4.24 5.08
CA PRO A 429 4.51 4.46 3.71
C PRO A 429 5.15 5.65 2.99
N ASP A 430 5.47 6.71 3.72
CA ASP A 430 6.07 7.96 3.27
C ASP A 430 7.61 7.99 3.45
N GLY A 431 8.24 6.82 3.52
CA GLY A 431 9.66 6.67 3.79
C GLY A 431 10.45 6.03 2.66
N TYR A 432 11.75 5.88 2.93
CA TYR A 432 12.71 5.18 2.09
C TYR A 432 13.39 4.04 2.84
N GLY A 433 13.62 2.92 2.15
CA GLY A 433 14.57 1.89 2.55
C GLY A 433 15.89 2.12 1.81
N VAL A 434 17.00 2.24 2.53
CA VAL A 434 18.31 2.51 1.94
C VAL A 434 19.33 1.51 2.45
N CYS A 435 19.88 0.70 1.56
CA CYS A 435 20.95 -0.23 1.87
C CYS A 435 22.18 0.11 1.07
N TYR A 436 23.35 0.20 1.71
CA TYR A 436 24.58 0.58 1.02
C TYR A 436 25.76 -0.31 1.37
N ASN A 437 26.66 -0.50 0.38
CA ASN A 437 27.88 -1.27 0.51
C ASN A 437 29.07 -0.42 -0.01
N PRO A 438 29.86 0.21 0.88
CA PRO A 438 31.02 1.01 0.48
C PRO A 438 32.21 0.08 0.15
N MET A 439 32.49 -0.04 -1.14
CA MET A 439 33.67 -0.73 -1.65
C MET A 439 34.89 0.21 -1.66
N GLU A 440 36.05 -0.26 -2.10
CA GLU A 440 37.27 0.55 -2.10
C GLU A 440 37.12 1.80 -2.97
N GLU A 441 36.62 1.64 -4.21
CA GLU A 441 36.59 2.68 -5.25
C GLU A 441 35.17 3.06 -5.71
N HIS A 442 34.13 2.43 -5.17
CA HIS A 442 32.74 2.71 -5.49
C HIS A 442 31.82 2.41 -4.29
N ILE A 443 30.56 2.83 -4.39
CA ILE A 443 29.53 2.57 -3.36
C ILE A 443 28.27 2.06 -4.06
N ASN A 444 27.81 0.88 -3.68
CA ASN A 444 26.51 0.39 -4.11
C ASN A 444 25.44 0.90 -3.15
N VAL A 445 24.39 1.52 -3.67
CA VAL A 445 23.28 2.03 -2.87
C VAL A 445 21.96 1.54 -3.48
N ALA A 446 21.22 0.72 -2.75
CA ALA A 446 19.86 0.36 -3.11
C ALA A 446 18.87 1.25 -2.36
N ILE A 447 17.96 1.87 -3.07
CA ILE A 447 16.95 2.77 -2.54
C ILE A 447 15.59 2.24 -2.93
N THR A 448 14.68 2.15 -1.97
CA THR A 448 13.30 1.72 -2.18
C THR A 448 12.34 2.77 -1.64
N ALA A 449 11.20 2.90 -2.28
CA ALA A 449 10.07 3.75 -1.88
C ALA A 449 8.77 3.04 -2.25
N PHE A 450 7.63 3.49 -1.75
CA PHE A 450 6.34 3.00 -2.21
C PHE A 450 5.77 3.89 -3.31
N ASN A 451 5.34 3.28 -4.41
CA ASN A 451 4.66 3.98 -5.51
C ASN A 451 3.32 4.61 -5.09
N SER A 452 2.72 4.14 -3.99
CA SER A 452 1.50 4.70 -3.43
C SER A 452 1.70 6.05 -2.73
N CYS A 453 2.94 6.43 -2.43
CA CYS A 453 3.29 7.72 -1.85
C CYS A 453 3.87 8.65 -2.94
N GLU A 454 3.13 9.70 -3.32
CA GLU A 454 3.55 10.63 -4.37
C GLU A 454 4.73 11.51 -3.95
N GLU A 455 4.94 11.68 -2.64
CA GLU A 455 6.03 12.49 -2.08
C GLU A 455 7.38 11.78 -2.17
N THR A 456 7.39 10.44 -2.23
CA THR A 456 8.62 9.63 -2.30
C THR A 456 8.87 9.09 -3.70
N ASN A 457 10.15 9.06 -4.10
CA ASN A 457 10.58 8.49 -5.37
C ASN A 457 12.03 8.02 -5.26
N ALA A 458 12.27 6.73 -5.47
CA ALA A 458 13.58 6.12 -5.29
C ALA A 458 14.63 6.68 -6.25
N ALA A 459 14.27 6.98 -7.50
CA ALA A 459 15.21 7.52 -8.48
C ALA A 459 15.61 8.97 -8.15
N ARG A 460 14.66 9.82 -7.74
CA ARG A 460 14.95 11.20 -7.31
C ARG A 460 15.83 11.22 -6.08
N PHE A 461 15.56 10.34 -5.10
CA PHE A 461 16.38 10.26 -3.90
C PHE A 461 17.79 9.74 -4.23
N ALA A 462 17.95 8.78 -5.15
CA ALA A 462 19.25 8.32 -5.63
C ALA A 462 20.09 9.45 -6.23
N GLN A 463 19.50 10.31 -7.07
CA GLN A 463 20.16 11.48 -7.63
C GLN A 463 20.59 12.48 -6.54
N ALA A 464 19.74 12.70 -5.55
CA ALA A 464 20.06 13.58 -4.43
C ALA A 464 21.24 13.03 -3.58
N VAL A 465 21.28 11.71 -3.37
CA VAL A 465 22.37 11.03 -2.66
C VAL A 465 23.68 11.13 -3.45
N GLU A 466 23.65 10.89 -4.77
CA GLU A 466 24.80 11.05 -5.65
C GLU A 466 25.36 12.46 -5.59
N GLY A 467 24.50 13.48 -5.73
CA GLY A 467 24.91 14.88 -5.63
C GLY A 467 25.49 15.23 -4.25
N ALA A 468 24.89 14.72 -3.17
CA ALA A 468 25.39 14.95 -1.81
C ALA A 468 26.78 14.33 -1.61
N LEU A 469 27.01 13.12 -2.09
CA LEU A 469 28.34 12.47 -2.02
C LEU A 469 29.40 13.26 -2.78
N LEU A 470 29.10 13.73 -3.99
CA LEU A 470 30.01 14.53 -4.81
C LEU A 470 30.36 15.87 -4.15
N ASP A 471 29.37 16.60 -3.64
CA ASP A 471 29.58 17.89 -2.99
C ASP A 471 30.37 17.77 -1.69
N MET A 472 30.12 16.71 -0.90
CA MET A 472 30.88 16.45 0.31
C MET A 472 32.35 16.09 -0.01
N ARG A 473 32.60 15.37 -1.09
CA ARG A 473 33.98 15.12 -1.58
C ARG A 473 34.64 16.43 -1.98
N ALA A 474 33.99 17.24 -2.82
CA ALA A 474 34.54 18.53 -3.28
C ALA A 474 34.86 19.44 -2.08
N LEU A 475 33.98 19.53 -1.09
CA LEU A 475 34.23 20.27 0.15
C LEU A 475 35.54 19.85 0.86
N LEU A 476 35.79 18.54 0.97
CA LEU A 476 36.96 18.01 1.64
C LEU A 476 38.25 18.27 0.83
N GLU A 477 38.21 18.19 -0.51
CA GLU A 477 39.32 18.42 -1.40
C GLU A 477 39.69 19.92 -1.42
N ASP A 478 38.70 20.83 -1.51
CA ASP A 478 38.92 22.29 -1.51
C ASP A 478 39.52 22.78 -0.17
N ALA A 479 39.02 22.26 0.96
CA ALA A 479 39.55 22.60 2.27
C ALA A 479 41.01 22.11 2.46
N ALA A 480 41.32 20.92 1.93
CA ALA A 480 42.70 20.39 1.98
C ALA A 480 43.67 21.21 1.10
N ALA A 481 43.24 21.69 -0.07
CA ALA A 481 44.02 22.55 -0.93
C ALA A 481 44.29 23.92 -0.27
N THR A 482 43.28 24.50 0.41
CA THR A 482 43.42 25.79 1.12
C THR A 482 44.34 25.69 2.34
N ALA A 483 44.40 24.55 3.02
CA ALA A 483 45.28 24.35 4.18
C ALA A 483 46.76 24.12 3.82
N GLN A 484 47.08 23.88 2.53
CA GLN A 484 48.42 23.70 2.02
C GLN A 484 49.03 24.99 1.42
N GLN A 485 48.21 26.04 1.27
CA GLN A 485 48.62 27.41 0.93
C GLN A 485 48.87 28.27 2.19
#